data_d2bb8b19b90c52b0cfa128279f49dacd
#
_entry.id   d2bb8b19b90c52b0cfa128279f49dacd
#
_cell.length_a   1.000
_cell.length_b   1.000
_cell.length_c   1.000
_cell.angle_alpha   90.00
_cell.angle_beta   90.00
_cell.angle_gamma   90.00
#
_symmetry.space_group_name_H-M   'P 1'
#
loop_
_entity.id
_entity.type
_entity.pdbx_description
1 polymer ?
#
loop_
_entity_poly.entity_id
_entity_poly.type
_entity_poly.pdbx_seq_one_letter_code
_entity_poly.pdbx_strand_id
1 'polypeptide(L)'
;MALDYEIKSVRLIPWTDDSHLHIELIGYASPHVEGEEIMIDIPRALQKMAFDEKFHVNVEGAPVEVQRGKCATCGFEPYLVTPADKPDYNQIEELPQK
;
A
#
# COMPACT_ATOMS: atom_id res chain seq x y z
N MET A 1 17.97 -11.20 5.39
CA MET A 1 18.00 -10.40 4.15
C MET A 1 16.65 -9.75 3.95
N ALA A 2 16.61 -8.44 3.81
CA ALA A 2 15.35 -7.72 3.61
C ALA A 2 14.82 -7.94 2.21
N LEU A 3 13.51 -8.18 2.09
CA LEU A 3 12.82 -8.26 0.82
C LEU A 3 12.11 -6.93 0.57
N ASP A 4 12.10 -6.51 -0.69
CA ASP A 4 11.47 -5.27 -1.10
C ASP A 4 10.51 -5.58 -2.25
N TYR A 5 9.22 -5.30 -2.05
CA TYR A 5 8.18 -5.63 -3.01
C TYR A 5 7.61 -4.35 -3.62
N GLU A 6 7.44 -4.36 -4.93
CA GLU A 6 6.77 -3.25 -5.62
C GLU A 6 5.27 -3.48 -5.61
N ILE A 7 4.53 -2.54 -5.03
CA ILE A 7 3.07 -2.56 -5.07
C ILE A 7 2.63 -2.06 -6.45
N LYS A 8 1.88 -2.90 -7.17
CA LYS A 8 1.47 -2.60 -8.54
C LYS A 8 -0.01 -2.28 -8.68
N SER A 9 -0.80 -2.67 -7.70
CA SER A 9 -2.25 -2.45 -7.74
C SER A 9 -2.80 -2.38 -6.33
N VAL A 10 -4.03 -1.89 -6.22
CA VAL A 10 -4.75 -1.85 -4.96
C VAL A 10 -6.20 -2.21 -5.19
N ARG A 11 -6.87 -2.64 -4.13
CA ARG A 11 -8.32 -2.74 -4.10
C ARG A 11 -8.84 -1.77 -3.06
N LEU A 12 -9.70 -0.87 -3.49
CA LEU A 12 -10.29 0.13 -2.60
C LEU A 12 -11.74 -0.24 -2.32
N ILE A 13 -12.18 0.02 -1.08
CA ILE A 13 -13.55 -0.21 -0.66
C ILE A 13 -14.09 1.04 0.02
N PRO A 14 -15.42 1.27 -0.02
CA PRO A 14 -16.01 2.34 0.77
C PRO A 14 -15.77 2.10 2.25
N TRP A 15 -15.39 3.16 2.97
CA TRP A 15 -15.19 3.06 4.40
C TRP A 15 -16.54 3.19 5.12
N THR A 16 -16.55 2.96 6.42
CA THR A 16 -17.76 2.76 7.21
C THR A 16 -18.87 3.79 7.02
N ASP A 17 -18.52 5.02 6.70
CA ASP A 17 -19.48 6.11 6.50
C ASP A 17 -19.64 6.52 5.03
N ASP A 18 -19.03 5.74 4.13
CA ASP A 18 -19.04 6.00 2.67
C ASP A 18 -18.51 7.37 2.27
N SER A 19 -17.80 8.04 3.18
CA SER A 19 -17.27 9.38 2.89
C SER A 19 -16.05 9.34 1.95
N HIS A 20 -15.38 8.20 1.89
CA HIS A 20 -14.18 8.02 1.05
C HIS A 20 -13.85 6.54 0.92
N LEU A 21 -12.87 6.23 0.10
CA LEU A 21 -12.40 4.86 -0.10
C LEU A 21 -11.16 4.59 0.74
N HIS A 22 -11.06 3.36 1.22
CA HIS A 22 -9.87 2.87 1.93
C HIS A 22 -9.26 1.69 1.19
N ILE A 23 -7.96 1.49 1.38
CA ILE A 23 -7.26 0.33 0.85
C ILE A 23 -7.75 -0.92 1.58
N GLU A 24 -8.29 -1.87 0.83
CA GLU A 24 -8.61 -3.19 1.35
C GLU A 24 -7.42 -4.15 1.15
N LEU A 25 -6.90 -4.18 -0.07
CA LEU A 25 -5.80 -5.07 -0.43
C LEU A 25 -4.77 -4.31 -1.23
N ILE A 26 -3.51 -4.74 -1.11
CA ILE A 26 -2.44 -4.30 -2.01
C ILE A 26 -1.96 -5.49 -2.81
N GLY A 27 -1.59 -5.26 -4.06
CA GLY A 27 -1.05 -6.29 -4.94
C GLY A 27 0.40 -6.03 -5.26
N TYR A 28 1.24 -7.04 -5.09
CA TYR A 28 2.64 -6.94 -5.41
C TYR A 28 3.10 -8.16 -6.21
N ALA A 29 4.17 -7.99 -6.98
CA ALA A 29 4.70 -9.08 -7.80
C ALA A 29 5.29 -10.17 -6.93
N SER A 30 4.93 -11.43 -7.23
CA SER A 30 5.50 -12.56 -6.50
C SER A 30 7.01 -12.64 -6.73
N PRO A 31 7.83 -12.79 -5.67
CA PRO A 31 9.27 -12.96 -5.85
C PRO A 31 9.65 -14.35 -6.34
N HIS A 32 8.71 -15.29 -6.35
CA HIS A 32 8.99 -16.69 -6.69
C HIS A 32 8.38 -17.14 -8.00
N VAL A 33 7.30 -16.50 -8.45
CA VAL A 33 6.60 -16.89 -9.67
C VAL A 33 6.45 -15.66 -10.56
N GLU A 34 7.14 -15.67 -11.68
CA GLU A 34 7.09 -14.58 -12.64
C GLU A 34 5.66 -14.42 -13.18
N GLY A 35 5.20 -13.18 -13.22
CA GLY A 35 3.87 -12.87 -13.72
C GLY A 35 2.74 -13.05 -12.73
N GLU A 36 3.03 -13.60 -11.55
CA GLU A 36 2.01 -13.75 -10.51
C GLU A 36 1.98 -12.51 -9.62
N GLU A 37 0.78 -12.09 -9.27
CA GLU A 37 0.57 -10.97 -8.34
C GLU A 37 -0.11 -11.51 -7.09
N ILE A 38 0.42 -11.14 -5.93
CA ILE A 38 -0.11 -11.56 -4.64
C ILE A 38 -0.87 -10.39 -4.02
N MET A 39 -2.12 -10.65 -3.59
CA MET A 39 -2.94 -9.64 -2.92
C MET A 39 -2.99 -9.94 -1.43
N ILE A 40 -2.67 -8.94 -0.61
CA ILE A 40 -2.71 -9.06 0.85
C ILE A 40 -3.39 -7.84 1.45
N ASP A 41 -3.95 -8.02 2.66
CA ASP A 41 -4.57 -6.92 3.40
C ASP A 41 -3.53 -6.10 4.16
N ILE A 42 -3.98 -4.97 4.72
CA ILE A 42 -3.08 -4.07 5.46
C ILE A 42 -2.46 -4.73 6.69
N PRO A 43 -3.22 -5.47 7.54
CA PRO A 43 -2.59 -6.14 8.68
C PRO A 43 -1.45 -7.08 8.29
N ARG A 44 -1.62 -7.82 7.19
CA ARG A 44 -0.56 -8.70 6.70
C ARG A 44 0.64 -7.93 6.19
N ALA A 45 0.40 -6.83 5.47
CA ALA A 45 1.49 -5.98 4.99
C ALA A 45 2.29 -5.41 6.15
N LEU A 46 1.61 -4.94 7.18
CA LEU A 46 2.28 -4.40 8.38
C LEU A 46 3.07 -5.48 9.11
N GLN A 47 2.55 -6.70 9.17
CA GLN A 47 3.26 -7.83 9.78
C GLN A 47 4.55 -8.12 9.03
N LYS A 48 4.52 -8.12 7.71
CA LYS A 48 5.72 -8.32 6.90
C LYS A 48 6.73 -7.20 7.14
N MET A 49 6.27 -5.97 7.22
CA MET A 49 7.15 -4.83 7.49
C MET A 49 7.82 -4.94 8.85
N ALA A 50 7.13 -5.52 9.84
CA ALA A 50 7.70 -5.78 11.16
C ALA A 50 8.81 -6.84 11.14
N PHE A 51 8.86 -7.66 10.09
CA PHE A 51 9.89 -8.68 9.90
C PHE A 51 10.93 -8.27 8.85
N ASP A 52 11.19 -6.98 8.71
CA ASP A 52 12.20 -6.42 7.80
C ASP A 52 11.88 -6.56 6.32
N GLU A 53 10.67 -6.92 5.96
CA GLU A 53 10.25 -6.85 4.57
C GLU A 53 9.74 -5.43 4.29
N LYS A 54 9.95 -4.96 3.06
CA LYS A 54 9.58 -3.59 2.67
C LYS A 54 8.70 -3.59 1.44
N PHE A 55 7.91 -2.55 1.33
CA PHE A 55 7.09 -2.29 0.15
C PHE A 55 7.44 -0.91 -0.40
N HIS A 56 7.33 -0.77 -1.71
CA HIS A 56 7.49 0.52 -2.36
C HIS A 56 6.51 0.64 -3.52
N VAL A 57 6.27 1.88 -3.94
CA VAL A 57 5.53 2.18 -5.17
C VAL A 57 6.45 2.95 -6.10
N ASN A 58 6.25 2.80 -7.40
CA ASN A 58 6.98 3.59 -8.37
C ASN A 58 6.17 4.82 -8.74
N VAL A 59 6.75 5.98 -8.51
CA VAL A 59 6.14 7.27 -8.87
C VAL A 59 7.05 7.94 -9.88
N GLU A 60 6.56 8.04 -11.11
CA GLU A 60 7.32 8.65 -12.21
C GLU A 60 8.72 8.03 -12.39
N GLY A 61 8.78 6.70 -12.21
CA GLY A 61 10.03 5.96 -12.38
C GLY A 61 10.93 5.93 -11.16
N ALA A 62 10.53 6.55 -10.05
CA ALA A 62 11.31 6.56 -8.81
C ALA A 62 10.60 5.73 -7.73
N PRO A 63 11.31 4.85 -7.02
CA PRO A 63 10.70 4.09 -5.93
C PRO A 63 10.47 4.97 -4.71
N VAL A 64 9.29 4.85 -4.11
CA VAL A 64 8.92 5.55 -2.88
C VAL A 64 8.53 4.51 -1.84
N GLU A 65 9.22 4.51 -0.70
CA GLU A 65 8.99 3.52 0.34
C GLU A 65 7.64 3.71 1.01
N VAL A 66 6.93 2.58 1.21
CA VAL A 66 5.66 2.56 1.93
C VAL A 66 5.94 2.50 3.42
N GLN A 67 5.19 3.28 4.20
CA GLN A 67 5.35 3.37 5.64
C GLN A 67 4.03 3.13 6.34
N ARG A 68 4.11 2.73 7.61
CA ARG A 68 2.95 2.67 8.48
C ARG A 68 2.58 4.10 8.89
N GLY A 69 1.30 4.41 8.82
CA GLY A 69 0.83 5.74 9.15
C GLY A 69 -0.66 5.78 9.41
N LYS A 70 -1.27 6.89 9.03
CA LYS A 70 -2.70 7.13 9.21
C LYS A 70 -3.33 7.49 7.88
N CYS A 71 -4.63 7.17 7.74
CA CYS A 71 -5.39 7.64 6.59
C CYS A 71 -5.41 9.17 6.58
N ALA A 72 -5.05 9.77 5.45
CA ALA A 72 -4.98 11.22 5.33
C ALA A 72 -6.34 11.90 5.47
N THR A 73 -7.41 11.16 5.17
CA THR A 73 -8.77 11.73 5.19
C THR A 73 -9.42 11.66 6.56
N CYS A 74 -9.34 10.51 7.26
CA CYS A 74 -10.06 10.30 8.51
C CYS A 74 -9.17 10.00 9.71
N GLY A 75 -7.86 9.86 9.51
CA GLY A 75 -6.94 9.55 10.60
C GLY A 75 -6.96 8.12 11.08
N PHE A 76 -7.67 7.23 10.37
CA PHE A 76 -7.71 5.82 10.74
C PHE A 76 -6.32 5.20 10.72
N GLU A 77 -5.98 4.46 11.74
CA GLU A 77 -4.68 3.76 11.84
C GLU A 77 -4.87 2.37 12.45
N PRO A 78 -3.95 1.41 12.16
CA PRO A 78 -2.80 1.59 11.27
C PRO A 78 -3.21 1.57 9.80
N TYR A 79 -2.46 2.30 8.99
CA TYR A 79 -2.72 2.41 7.56
C TYR A 79 -1.38 2.43 6.82
N LEU A 80 -1.42 2.24 5.50
CA LEU A 80 -0.22 2.32 4.67
C LEU A 80 -0.20 3.66 3.96
N VAL A 81 0.94 4.34 4.07
CA VAL A 81 1.13 5.65 3.46
C VAL A 81 2.51 5.72 2.83
N THR A 82 2.70 6.68 1.95
CA THR A 82 4.03 7.05 1.47
C THR A 82 4.41 8.36 2.13
N PRO A 83 5.71 8.75 2.13
CA PRO A 83 6.12 10.07 2.62
C PRO A 83 5.46 11.12 1.72
N ALA A 84 4.23 11.47 2.04
CA ALA A 84 3.37 12.24 1.16
C ALA A 84 3.77 13.69 1.13
N ASP A 85 3.72 14.27 -0.06
CA ASP A 85 3.95 15.69 -0.23
C ASP A 85 2.73 16.52 0.17
N LYS A 86 1.56 15.87 0.26
CA LYS A 86 0.30 16.56 0.56
C LYS A 86 -0.48 15.78 1.60
N PRO A 87 -1.11 16.46 2.56
CA PRO A 87 -1.81 15.80 3.67
C PRO A 87 -3.05 15.00 3.26
N ASP A 88 -3.65 15.29 2.12
CA ASP A 88 -4.85 14.59 1.65
C ASP A 88 -4.57 13.64 0.48
N TYR A 89 -3.30 13.31 0.25
CA TYR A 89 -2.90 12.51 -0.90
C TYR A 89 -2.16 11.25 -0.45
N ASN A 90 -2.58 10.11 -0.98
CA ASN A 90 -1.90 8.83 -0.75
C ASN A 90 -1.60 8.18 -2.09
N GLN A 91 -0.32 8.08 -2.43
CA GLN A 91 0.12 7.55 -3.71
C GLN A 91 -0.29 6.10 -3.92
N ILE A 92 -0.42 5.32 -2.84
CA ILE A 92 -0.85 3.93 -2.94
C ILE A 92 -2.27 3.86 -3.49
N GLU A 93 -3.14 4.77 -3.09
CA GLU A 93 -4.54 4.78 -3.52
C GLU A 93 -4.70 5.17 -5.00
N GLU A 94 -3.65 5.72 -5.60
CA GLU A 94 -3.67 6.10 -7.01
C GLU A 94 -3.28 4.97 -7.95
N LEU A 95 -2.92 3.81 -7.43
CA LEU A 95 -2.51 2.66 -8.23
C LEU A 95 -3.71 2.04 -8.96
N PRO A 96 -3.46 1.25 -10.03
CA PRO A 96 -4.54 0.56 -10.73
C PRO A 96 -5.35 -0.32 -9.79
N GLN A 97 -6.66 -0.31 -9.97
CA GLN A 97 -7.57 -1.12 -9.17
C GLN A 97 -7.64 -2.56 -9.66
N LYS A 98 -7.79 -3.46 -8.72
CA LYS A 98 -8.00 -4.88 -8.99
C LYS A 98 -9.40 -5.36 -8.61
#